data_55b24c41d20bdb81220d1111dfc81f51
#
_entry.id   55b24c41d20bdb81220d1111dfc81f51
#
_cell.length_a   1.000
_cell.length_b   1.000
_cell.length_c   1.000
_cell.angle_alpha   90.00
_cell.angle_beta   90.00
_cell.angle_gamma   90.00
#
_symmetry.space_group_name_H-M   'P 1'
#
loop_
_entity.id
_entity.type
_entity.pdbx_description
1 polymer ?
#
loop_
_entity_poly.entity_id
_entity_poly.type
_entity_poly.pdbx_seq_one_letter_code
_entity_poly.pdbx_strand_id
1 'polypeptide(L)'
;EVGLVLRFGRFVREVGPGLHWKLPFGIERVYKFSTERIFKEEFGFRTRTVGERTEYSPPENPEEPVMLTGDLSIVHVEWVVQYRIVDPFAYRFRIADPKKTLRDISQAVVRKVIGDRTVDEVLTYGREEIADEVRRLMQAILDAYGAGLRIETVRLQNVQPPDPVKPAFHGVNQAKQEQERLINEAWEAYNRAIPQAEGEAKQTIAQAEGYAIEVVNRARGDAERFRAIWEEYRRAPDVTRQRILLETLAEVLPHVQQVLVLDP
;
A
#
# COMPACT_ATOMS: atom_id res chain seq x y z
N GLU A 1 30.76 -25.37 10.27
CA GLU A 1 30.80 -25.81 11.68
C GLU A 1 32.21 -25.57 12.25
N VAL A 2 32.25 -25.12 13.48
CA VAL A 2 33.48 -24.87 14.23
C VAL A 2 33.45 -25.72 15.49
N GLY A 3 34.58 -26.37 15.82
CA GLY A 3 34.72 -27.21 17.01
C GLY A 3 35.61 -26.56 18.06
N LEU A 4 35.14 -26.44 19.28
CA LEU A 4 35.96 -26.03 20.43
C LEU A 4 36.49 -27.29 21.13
N VAL A 5 37.81 -27.44 21.20
CA VAL A 5 38.47 -28.57 21.84
C VAL A 5 38.85 -28.16 23.27
N LEU A 6 38.31 -28.89 24.22
CA LEU A 6 38.61 -28.73 25.64
C LEU A 6 39.42 -29.93 26.15
N ARG A 7 40.50 -29.69 26.89
CA ARG A 7 41.26 -30.72 27.58
C ARG A 7 41.06 -30.55 29.09
N PHE A 8 40.56 -31.57 29.73
CA PHE A 8 40.19 -31.55 31.16
C PHE A 8 39.32 -30.34 31.54
N GLY A 9 38.40 -29.91 30.61
CA GLY A 9 37.56 -28.76 30.84
C GLY A 9 38.12 -27.38 30.48
N ARG A 10 39.42 -27.29 30.19
CA ARG A 10 40.06 -26.03 29.74
C ARG A 10 40.08 -25.95 28.22
N PHE A 11 39.75 -24.79 27.67
CA PHE A 11 39.86 -24.53 26.25
C PHE A 11 41.31 -24.62 25.79
N VAL A 12 41.59 -25.33 24.70
CA VAL A 12 42.91 -25.54 24.14
C VAL A 12 43.03 -24.94 22.75
N ARG A 13 42.09 -25.24 21.87
CA ARG A 13 42.10 -24.79 20.48
C ARG A 13 40.73 -24.80 19.84
N GLU A 14 40.59 -24.00 18.82
CA GLU A 14 39.48 -24.01 17.90
C GLU A 14 39.88 -24.79 16.64
N VAL A 15 38.94 -25.59 16.11
CA VAL A 15 39.16 -26.38 14.91
C VAL A 15 38.05 -26.06 13.90
N GLY A 16 38.46 -25.80 12.65
CA GLY A 16 37.56 -25.60 11.52
C GLY A 16 36.89 -26.90 11.05
N PRO A 17 36.09 -26.81 9.98
CA PRO A 17 35.53 -28.01 9.36
C PRO A 17 36.63 -28.90 8.78
N GLY A 18 36.51 -30.22 9.01
CA GLY A 18 37.49 -31.20 8.54
C GLY A 18 37.77 -32.32 9.54
N LEU A 19 38.72 -33.18 9.20
CA LEU A 19 39.16 -34.29 10.04
C LEU A 19 40.23 -33.79 11.01
N HIS A 20 39.99 -33.91 12.31
CA HIS A 20 40.92 -33.48 13.35
C HIS A 20 41.13 -34.61 14.37
N TRP A 21 42.40 -34.79 14.78
CA TRP A 21 42.72 -35.71 15.81
C TRP A 21 42.43 -35.15 17.20
N LYS A 22 41.84 -35.98 18.04
CA LYS A 22 41.62 -35.66 19.47
C LYS A 22 42.21 -36.75 20.37
N LEU A 23 42.63 -36.41 21.56
CA LEU A 23 43.10 -37.38 22.55
C LEU A 23 41.92 -38.27 23.03
N PRO A 24 42.10 -39.60 23.01
CA PRO A 24 41.09 -40.58 23.45
C PRO A 24 40.85 -40.51 24.97
N PHE A 25 40.04 -41.42 25.48
CA PHE A 25 39.72 -41.65 26.89
C PHE A 25 39.05 -40.44 27.61
N GLY A 26 38.37 -39.57 26.87
CA GLY A 26 37.67 -38.42 27.51
C GLY A 26 38.60 -37.24 27.91
N ILE A 27 39.91 -37.34 27.61
CA ILE A 27 40.89 -36.25 27.88
C ILE A 27 40.52 -34.98 27.13
N GLU A 28 40.13 -35.13 25.82
CA GLU A 28 39.65 -34.03 25.02
C GLU A 28 38.16 -34.21 24.69
N ARG A 29 37.38 -33.13 24.91
CA ARG A 29 35.97 -33.01 24.51
C ARG A 29 35.85 -31.94 23.45
N VAL A 30 35.05 -32.21 22.43
CA VAL A 30 34.79 -31.27 21.33
C VAL A 30 33.35 -30.82 21.38
N TYR A 31 33.11 -29.52 21.44
CA TYR A 31 31.81 -28.91 21.29
C TYR A 31 31.71 -28.32 19.89
N LYS A 32 30.68 -28.74 19.14
CA LYS A 32 30.46 -28.29 17.76
C LYS A 32 29.45 -27.17 17.73
N PHE A 33 29.77 -26.11 17.01
CA PHE A 33 28.90 -24.94 16.80
C PHE A 33 28.74 -24.68 15.31
N SER A 34 27.49 -24.41 14.88
CA SER A 34 27.21 -24.00 13.51
C SER A 34 27.26 -22.48 13.43
N THR A 35 28.35 -21.93 12.92
CA THR A 35 28.57 -20.49 12.81
C THR A 35 27.82 -19.85 11.64
N GLU A 36 27.44 -20.65 10.63
CA GLU A 36 26.70 -20.19 9.46
C GLU A 36 25.18 -20.38 9.60
N ARG A 37 24.75 -21.16 10.57
CA ARG A 37 23.33 -21.40 10.80
C ARG A 37 22.69 -20.20 11.46
N ILE A 38 21.57 -19.76 10.93
CA ILE A 38 20.69 -18.76 11.55
C ILE A 38 19.78 -19.49 12.53
N PHE A 39 19.84 -19.05 13.78
CA PHE A 39 18.98 -19.50 14.86
C PHE A 39 17.81 -18.53 14.99
N LYS A 40 16.67 -19.02 15.47
CA LYS A 40 15.43 -18.27 15.64
C LYS A 40 14.97 -18.39 17.10
N GLU A 41 14.69 -17.26 17.73
CA GLU A 41 14.00 -17.20 19.01
C GLU A 41 12.67 -16.46 18.83
N GLU A 42 11.61 -17.05 19.40
CA GLU A 42 10.24 -16.58 19.29
C GLU A 42 9.79 -16.01 20.65
N PHE A 43 9.05 -14.90 20.57
CA PHE A 43 8.56 -14.15 21.73
C PHE A 43 7.07 -13.84 21.55
N GLY A 44 6.30 -14.10 22.61
CA GLY A 44 4.85 -13.92 22.61
C GLY A 44 4.08 -15.08 21.96
N PHE A 45 4.76 -16.02 21.33
CA PHE A 45 4.17 -17.22 20.75
C PHE A 45 5.23 -18.34 20.69
N ARG A 46 4.79 -19.58 20.41
CA ARG A 46 5.67 -20.72 20.15
C ARG A 46 5.14 -21.50 18.94
N THR A 47 6.03 -21.82 18.02
CA THR A 47 5.71 -22.70 16.89
C THR A 47 5.65 -24.15 17.39
N ARG A 48 4.49 -24.78 17.30
CA ARG A 48 4.27 -26.17 17.71
C ARG A 48 4.63 -27.15 16.63
N THR A 49 4.20 -26.88 15.41
CA THR A 49 4.44 -27.75 14.25
C THR A 49 4.80 -26.90 13.04
N VAL A 50 5.93 -27.24 12.38
CA VAL A 50 6.33 -26.63 11.13
C VAL A 50 5.86 -27.53 9.99
N GLY A 51 4.90 -27.08 9.19
CA GLY A 51 4.34 -27.86 8.08
C GLY A 51 3.48 -26.97 7.16
N GLU A 52 2.65 -27.59 6.32
CA GLU A 52 1.71 -26.88 5.41
C GLU A 52 0.75 -25.93 6.15
N ARG A 53 0.42 -26.25 7.40
CA ARG A 53 -0.22 -25.33 8.34
C ARG A 53 0.63 -25.24 9.60
N THR A 54 1.24 -24.08 9.81
CA THR A 54 2.01 -23.80 11.03
C THR A 54 1.03 -23.54 12.19
N GLU A 55 1.07 -24.40 13.21
CA GLU A 55 0.28 -24.21 14.43
C GLU A 55 1.10 -23.45 15.47
N TYR A 56 0.50 -22.40 16.04
CA TYR A 56 1.07 -21.61 17.12
C TYR A 56 0.43 -21.99 18.44
N SER A 57 1.25 -22.05 19.50
CA SER A 57 0.81 -22.18 20.88
C SER A 57 0.95 -20.86 21.61
N PRO A 58 0.12 -20.59 22.62
CA PRO A 58 0.35 -19.44 23.50
C PRO A 58 1.73 -19.55 24.17
N PRO A 59 2.33 -18.41 24.54
CA PRO A 59 3.63 -18.39 25.24
C PRO A 59 3.54 -19.07 26.58
N GLU A 60 4.67 -19.56 27.08
CA GLU A 60 4.78 -20.13 28.44
C GLU A 60 4.43 -19.10 29.53
N ASN A 61 4.75 -17.82 29.26
CA ASN A 61 4.37 -16.70 30.12
C ASN A 61 3.36 -15.81 29.37
N PRO A 62 2.10 -15.73 29.83
CA PRO A 62 1.06 -14.90 29.21
C PRO A 62 1.37 -13.40 29.17
N GLU A 63 2.25 -12.91 30.04
CA GLU A 63 2.65 -11.51 30.12
C GLU A 63 3.78 -11.15 29.11
N GLU A 64 4.40 -12.16 28.48
CA GLU A 64 5.51 -11.94 27.55
C GLU A 64 5.13 -11.01 26.39
N PRO A 65 3.97 -11.15 25.72
CA PRO A 65 3.58 -10.30 24.62
C PRO A 65 2.98 -8.94 25.04
N VAL A 66 2.65 -8.76 26.34
CA VAL A 66 1.96 -7.55 26.82
C VAL A 66 2.96 -6.42 27.02
N MET A 67 2.72 -5.29 26.35
CA MET A 67 3.58 -4.11 26.42
C MET A 67 2.75 -2.84 26.56
N LEU A 68 3.34 -1.83 27.21
CA LEU A 68 2.79 -0.49 27.33
C LEU A 68 3.51 0.42 26.33
N THR A 69 2.76 1.19 25.58
CA THR A 69 3.25 2.21 24.65
C THR A 69 3.44 3.57 25.35
N GLY A 70 4.12 4.51 24.71
CA GLY A 70 4.38 5.84 25.27
C GLY A 70 3.12 6.66 25.54
N ASP A 71 2.03 6.40 24.85
CA ASP A 71 0.70 6.99 25.07
C ASP A 71 -0.16 6.21 26.08
N LEU A 72 0.46 5.36 26.90
CA LEU A 72 -0.17 4.55 27.96
C LEU A 72 -1.20 3.53 27.43
N SER A 73 -1.13 3.16 26.17
CA SER A 73 -1.97 2.11 25.60
C SER A 73 -1.33 0.73 25.77
N ILE A 74 -2.14 -0.29 25.97
CA ILE A 74 -1.66 -1.67 26.07
C ILE A 74 -1.73 -2.31 24.67
N VAL A 75 -0.63 -2.97 24.27
CA VAL A 75 -0.53 -3.72 23.02
C VAL A 75 0.03 -5.11 23.28
N HIS A 76 -0.46 -6.07 22.50
CA HIS A 76 0.13 -7.40 22.41
C HIS A 76 1.08 -7.43 21.23
N VAL A 77 2.36 -7.69 21.49
CA VAL A 77 3.40 -7.70 20.48
C VAL A 77 4.06 -9.07 20.45
N GLU A 78 4.04 -9.68 19.29
CA GLU A 78 4.76 -10.91 18.99
C GLU A 78 5.94 -10.59 18.07
N TRP A 79 7.12 -11.07 18.41
CA TRP A 79 8.29 -10.82 17.59
C TRP A 79 9.21 -12.03 17.52
N VAL A 80 10.09 -11.97 16.54
CA VAL A 80 11.10 -13.01 16.24
C VAL A 80 12.44 -12.35 16.13
N VAL A 81 13.42 -12.94 16.78
CA VAL A 81 14.83 -12.57 16.66
C VAL A 81 15.56 -13.68 15.93
N GLN A 82 16.21 -13.34 14.84
CA GLN A 82 17.11 -14.22 14.11
C GLN A 82 18.55 -13.80 14.42
N TYR A 83 19.37 -14.77 14.82
CA TYR A 83 20.76 -14.52 15.19
C TYR A 83 21.67 -15.63 14.73
N ARG A 84 22.95 -15.35 14.71
CA ARG A 84 24.04 -16.26 14.37
C ARG A 84 25.12 -16.22 15.41
N ILE A 85 25.78 -17.35 15.64
CA ILE A 85 26.97 -17.45 16.51
C ILE A 85 28.17 -17.09 15.67
N VAL A 86 28.84 -15.99 16.01
CA VAL A 86 30.05 -15.51 15.31
C VAL A 86 31.30 -15.95 16.03
N ASP A 87 31.31 -15.87 17.36
CA ASP A 87 32.40 -16.33 18.20
C ASP A 87 31.92 -17.45 19.13
N PRO A 88 32.17 -18.72 18.79
CA PRO A 88 31.77 -19.87 19.62
C PRO A 88 32.43 -19.89 20.99
N PHE A 89 33.67 -19.36 21.13
CA PHE A 89 34.35 -19.30 22.41
C PHE A 89 33.67 -18.31 23.35
N ALA A 90 33.40 -17.09 22.88
CA ALA A 90 32.70 -16.09 23.66
C ALA A 90 31.29 -16.58 24.04
N TYR A 91 30.55 -17.14 23.09
CA TYR A 91 29.22 -17.72 23.29
C TYR A 91 29.19 -18.78 24.39
N ARG A 92 30.23 -19.62 24.46
CA ARG A 92 30.26 -20.75 25.41
C ARG A 92 30.82 -20.39 26.80
N PHE A 93 31.76 -19.45 26.87
CA PHE A 93 32.57 -19.23 28.08
C PHE A 93 32.42 -17.87 28.72
N ARG A 94 31.93 -16.86 27.99
CA ARG A 94 31.74 -15.53 28.57
C ARG A 94 30.39 -15.33 29.24
N ILE A 95 29.38 -16.06 28.78
CA ILE A 95 28.01 -15.96 29.31
C ILE A 95 27.55 -17.34 29.77
N ALA A 96 26.97 -17.40 30.98
CA ALA A 96 26.52 -18.65 31.57
C ALA A 96 25.38 -19.29 30.76
N ASP A 97 24.38 -18.51 30.37
CA ASP A 97 23.27 -18.93 29.54
C ASP A 97 23.00 -17.88 28.42
N PRO A 98 23.66 -18.05 27.26
CA PRO A 98 23.52 -17.10 26.16
C PRO A 98 22.10 -16.99 25.60
N LYS A 99 21.33 -18.08 25.61
CA LYS A 99 19.95 -18.05 25.11
C LYS A 99 19.04 -17.26 26.05
N LYS A 100 19.12 -17.51 27.35
CA LYS A 100 18.37 -16.75 28.33
C LYS A 100 18.75 -15.28 28.30
N THR A 101 20.05 -14.97 28.26
CA THR A 101 20.56 -13.61 28.14
C THR A 101 20.03 -12.90 26.90
N LEU A 102 20.02 -13.57 25.74
CA LEU A 102 19.45 -13.03 24.51
C LEU A 102 17.94 -12.72 24.68
N ARG A 103 17.21 -13.62 25.33
CA ARG A 103 15.78 -13.41 25.61
C ARG A 103 15.53 -12.23 26.49
N ASP A 104 16.27 -12.13 27.61
CA ASP A 104 16.12 -11.05 28.60
C ASP A 104 16.47 -9.69 27.96
N ILE A 105 17.57 -9.61 27.19
CA ILE A 105 17.96 -8.40 26.43
C ILE A 105 16.88 -8.04 25.39
N SER A 106 16.38 -9.03 24.63
CA SER A 106 15.35 -8.79 23.62
C SER A 106 14.09 -8.19 24.24
N GLN A 107 13.60 -8.79 25.34
CA GLN A 107 12.40 -8.27 26.04
C GLN A 107 12.64 -6.86 26.58
N ALA A 108 13.78 -6.60 27.20
CA ALA A 108 14.10 -5.29 27.75
C ALA A 108 14.19 -4.20 26.66
N VAL A 109 14.87 -4.51 25.56
CA VAL A 109 15.04 -3.56 24.46
C VAL A 109 13.73 -3.31 23.72
N VAL A 110 12.96 -4.36 23.41
CA VAL A 110 11.66 -4.21 22.73
C VAL A 110 10.70 -3.39 23.59
N ARG A 111 10.62 -3.67 24.90
CA ARG A 111 9.80 -2.87 25.83
C ARG A 111 10.23 -1.41 25.89
N LYS A 112 11.53 -1.15 25.87
CA LYS A 112 12.04 0.21 25.85
C LYS A 112 11.62 0.95 24.58
N VAL A 113 11.88 0.35 23.42
CA VAL A 113 11.60 1.01 22.13
C VAL A 113 10.09 1.22 21.93
N ILE A 114 9.26 0.23 22.28
CA ILE A 114 7.79 0.36 22.20
C ILE A 114 7.26 1.38 23.22
N GLY A 115 7.85 1.44 24.41
CA GLY A 115 7.47 2.43 25.42
C GLY A 115 7.75 3.88 25.05
N ASP A 116 8.62 4.12 24.07
CA ASP A 116 8.94 5.45 23.53
C ASP A 116 8.09 5.79 22.27
N ARG A 117 7.18 4.90 21.85
CA ARG A 117 6.35 5.04 20.62
C ARG A 117 4.87 5.10 20.93
N THR A 118 4.10 5.71 20.02
CA THR A 118 2.62 5.73 20.12
C THR A 118 2.02 4.40 19.65
N VAL A 119 0.80 4.10 20.09
CA VAL A 119 0.08 2.89 19.68
C VAL A 119 -0.13 2.83 18.16
N ASP A 120 -0.41 3.96 17.51
CA ASP A 120 -0.61 4.05 16.07
C ASP A 120 0.69 3.71 15.30
N GLU A 121 1.85 4.17 15.76
CA GLU A 121 3.15 3.82 15.16
C GLU A 121 3.42 2.31 15.26
N VAL A 122 3.19 1.73 16.43
CA VAL A 122 3.44 0.31 16.68
C VAL A 122 2.49 -0.59 15.88
N LEU A 123 1.20 -0.19 15.75
CA LEU A 123 0.20 -0.96 15.02
C LEU A 123 0.32 -0.87 13.50
N THR A 124 0.80 0.26 12.96
CA THR A 124 0.71 0.55 11.51
C THR A 124 2.07 0.69 10.83
N TYR A 125 2.62 1.88 10.79
CA TYR A 125 3.74 2.26 9.91
C TYR A 125 5.14 2.18 10.53
N GLY A 126 5.24 2.12 11.86
CA GLY A 126 6.52 2.17 12.58
C GLY A 126 7.24 0.83 12.73
N ARG A 127 6.66 -0.29 12.28
CA ARG A 127 7.17 -1.64 12.56
C ARG A 127 8.58 -1.91 12.08
N GLU A 128 8.94 -1.44 10.89
CA GLU A 128 10.27 -1.64 10.32
C GLU A 128 11.32 -0.81 11.08
N GLU A 129 11.02 0.46 11.36
CA GLU A 129 11.88 1.34 12.10
C GLU A 129 12.12 0.83 13.54
N ILE A 130 11.06 0.37 14.21
CA ILE A 130 11.13 -0.25 15.53
C ILE A 130 12.02 -1.50 15.48
N ALA A 131 11.84 -2.37 14.50
CA ALA A 131 12.63 -3.59 14.35
C ALA A 131 14.12 -3.30 14.14
N ASP A 132 14.46 -2.31 13.33
CA ASP A 132 15.84 -1.89 13.10
C ASP A 132 16.48 -1.23 14.33
N GLU A 133 15.73 -0.41 15.04
CA GLU A 133 16.20 0.18 16.28
C GLU A 133 16.44 -0.88 17.36
N VAL A 134 15.51 -1.81 17.53
CA VAL A 134 15.67 -2.97 18.43
C VAL A 134 16.89 -3.77 18.06
N ARG A 135 17.08 -4.12 16.78
CA ARG A 135 18.26 -4.84 16.29
C ARG A 135 19.55 -4.14 16.65
N ARG A 136 19.63 -2.82 16.42
CA ARG A 136 20.81 -2.00 16.72
C ARG A 136 21.12 -1.96 18.21
N LEU A 137 20.12 -1.72 19.05
CA LEU A 137 20.29 -1.66 20.50
C LEU A 137 20.66 -3.01 21.10
N MET A 138 20.00 -4.09 20.66
CA MET A 138 20.33 -5.46 21.08
C MET A 138 21.78 -5.80 20.74
N GLN A 139 22.22 -5.50 19.50
CA GLN A 139 23.59 -5.77 19.07
C GLN A 139 24.60 -5.01 19.94
N ALA A 140 24.37 -3.73 20.22
CA ALA A 140 25.26 -2.93 21.06
C ALA A 140 25.40 -3.52 22.49
N ILE A 141 24.32 -4.01 23.07
CA ILE A 141 24.37 -4.66 24.40
C ILE A 141 25.11 -6.00 24.33
N LEU A 142 24.82 -6.84 23.33
CA LEU A 142 25.48 -8.13 23.14
C LEU A 142 26.98 -7.98 22.86
N ASP A 143 27.38 -6.95 22.14
CA ASP A 143 28.79 -6.62 21.90
C ASP A 143 29.48 -6.16 23.19
N ALA A 144 28.83 -5.32 23.99
CA ALA A 144 29.33 -4.90 25.30
C ALA A 144 29.53 -6.07 26.26
N TYR A 145 28.64 -7.08 26.20
CA TYR A 145 28.80 -8.31 26.99
C TYR A 145 29.78 -9.30 26.38
N GLY A 146 30.24 -9.04 25.18
CA GLY A 146 31.11 -9.94 24.43
C GLY A 146 30.46 -11.31 24.21
N ALA A 147 29.18 -11.32 23.88
CA ALA A 147 28.34 -12.53 23.78
C ALA A 147 28.72 -13.45 22.62
N GLY A 148 29.46 -12.97 21.63
CA GLY A 148 29.82 -13.73 20.41
C GLY A 148 28.61 -14.01 19.51
N LEU A 149 27.54 -13.23 19.63
CA LEU A 149 26.31 -13.34 18.87
C LEU A 149 26.16 -12.15 17.92
N ARG A 150 25.63 -12.40 16.74
CA ARG A 150 25.20 -11.36 15.79
C ARG A 150 23.72 -11.48 15.53
N ILE A 151 23.02 -10.37 15.72
CA ILE A 151 21.60 -10.27 15.37
C ILE A 151 21.51 -9.99 13.87
N GLU A 152 20.90 -10.91 13.13
CA GLU A 152 20.69 -10.77 11.69
C GLU A 152 19.41 -9.97 11.42
N THR A 153 18.31 -10.33 12.07
CA THR A 153 17.01 -9.68 11.84
C THR A 153 16.16 -9.73 13.09
N VAL A 154 15.45 -8.66 13.34
CA VAL A 154 14.31 -8.62 14.27
C VAL A 154 13.06 -8.34 13.45
N ARG A 155 11.97 -9.05 13.71
CA ARG A 155 10.68 -8.83 13.05
C ARG A 155 9.54 -8.84 14.04
N LEU A 156 8.74 -7.80 14.00
CA LEU A 156 7.44 -7.77 14.67
C LEU A 156 6.46 -8.57 13.80
N GLN A 157 5.97 -9.69 14.32
CA GLN A 157 5.13 -10.61 13.55
C GLN A 157 3.66 -10.26 13.66
N ASN A 158 3.17 -10.09 14.88
CA ASN A 158 1.79 -9.77 15.15
C ASN A 158 1.73 -8.68 16.22
N VAL A 159 1.06 -7.59 15.92
CA VAL A 159 0.83 -6.49 16.85
C VAL A 159 -0.65 -6.20 16.88
N GLN A 160 -1.27 -6.37 18.04
CA GLN A 160 -2.72 -6.24 18.19
C GLN A 160 -3.04 -5.53 19.52
N PRO A 161 -4.12 -4.74 19.57
CA PRO A 161 -4.66 -4.29 20.85
C PRO A 161 -5.25 -5.49 21.61
N PRO A 162 -5.38 -5.42 22.95
CA PRO A 162 -6.05 -6.45 23.74
C PRO A 162 -7.47 -6.74 23.23
N ASP A 163 -7.91 -7.98 23.32
CA ASP A 163 -9.21 -8.44 22.81
C ASP A 163 -10.41 -7.58 23.24
N PRO A 164 -10.50 -7.14 24.51
CA PRO A 164 -11.64 -6.33 24.96
C PRO A 164 -11.78 -4.97 24.25
N VAL A 165 -10.66 -4.40 23.75
CA VAL A 165 -10.66 -3.07 23.10
C VAL A 165 -10.58 -3.14 21.57
N LYS A 166 -10.34 -4.32 20.98
CA LYS A 166 -10.34 -4.52 19.52
C LYS A 166 -11.57 -3.94 18.82
N PRO A 167 -12.81 -4.17 19.30
CA PRO A 167 -14.00 -3.62 18.64
C PRO A 167 -14.01 -2.10 18.60
N ALA A 168 -13.52 -1.43 19.66
CA ALA A 168 -13.43 0.03 19.71
C ALA A 168 -12.39 0.56 18.72
N PHE A 169 -11.21 -0.07 18.61
CA PHE A 169 -10.20 0.28 17.59
C PHE A 169 -10.71 0.09 16.17
N HIS A 170 -11.43 -1.01 15.90
CA HIS A 170 -12.07 -1.22 14.61
C HIS A 170 -13.12 -0.14 14.30
N GLY A 171 -13.92 0.25 15.29
CA GLY A 171 -14.90 1.32 15.14
C GLY A 171 -14.28 2.67 14.77
N VAL A 172 -13.18 3.05 15.42
CA VAL A 172 -12.45 4.29 15.09
C VAL A 172 -11.89 4.24 13.67
N ASN A 173 -11.25 3.13 13.29
CA ASN A 173 -10.70 2.97 11.93
C ASN A 173 -11.81 2.98 10.87
N GLN A 174 -12.93 2.33 11.15
CA GLN A 174 -14.09 2.35 10.26
C GLN A 174 -14.65 3.77 10.10
N ALA A 175 -14.77 4.52 11.21
CA ALA A 175 -15.22 5.91 11.15
C ALA A 175 -14.28 6.82 10.33
N LYS A 176 -12.95 6.66 10.48
CA LYS A 176 -11.96 7.37 9.67
C LYS A 176 -12.09 7.04 8.18
N GLN A 177 -12.19 5.75 7.85
CA GLN A 177 -12.38 5.31 6.45
C GLN A 177 -13.69 5.84 5.86
N GLU A 178 -14.77 5.84 6.64
CA GLU A 178 -16.06 6.39 6.21
C GLU A 178 -15.99 7.90 5.99
N GLN A 179 -15.29 8.63 6.84
CA GLN A 179 -15.02 10.06 6.66
C GLN A 179 -14.27 10.32 5.35
N GLU A 180 -13.18 9.58 5.10
CA GLU A 180 -12.40 9.71 3.87
C GLU A 180 -13.23 9.36 2.63
N ARG A 181 -14.06 8.31 2.72
CA ARG A 181 -14.99 7.92 1.65
C ARG A 181 -15.96 9.06 1.31
N LEU A 182 -16.60 9.64 2.32
CA LEU A 182 -17.54 10.75 2.13
C LEU A 182 -16.87 11.99 1.52
N ILE A 183 -15.65 12.29 1.96
CA ILE A 183 -14.87 13.42 1.38
C ILE A 183 -14.57 13.15 -0.09
N ASN A 184 -14.10 11.93 -0.42
CA ASN A 184 -13.77 11.55 -1.79
C ASN A 184 -15.01 11.53 -2.71
N GLU A 185 -16.15 11.05 -2.22
CA GLU A 185 -17.43 11.09 -2.95
C GLU A 185 -17.89 12.53 -3.21
N ALA A 186 -17.74 13.41 -2.21
CA ALA A 186 -18.05 14.83 -2.38
C ALA A 186 -17.14 15.50 -3.42
N TRP A 187 -15.85 15.18 -3.42
CA TRP A 187 -14.92 15.67 -4.43
C TRP A 187 -15.22 15.12 -5.83
N GLU A 188 -15.59 13.84 -5.92
CA GLU A 188 -16.02 13.24 -7.19
C GLU A 188 -17.26 13.93 -7.74
N ALA A 189 -18.27 14.17 -6.89
CA ALA A 189 -19.50 14.88 -7.27
C ALA A 189 -19.19 16.30 -7.73
N TYR A 190 -18.35 17.03 -7.01
CA TYR A 190 -17.90 18.36 -7.37
C TYR A 190 -17.19 18.41 -8.71
N ASN A 191 -16.19 17.54 -8.89
CA ASN A 191 -15.38 17.46 -10.11
C ASN A 191 -16.19 17.00 -11.34
N ARG A 192 -17.34 16.37 -11.14
CA ARG A 192 -18.28 16.00 -12.22
C ARG A 192 -19.25 17.12 -12.53
N ALA A 193 -19.87 17.70 -11.51
CA ALA A 193 -20.95 18.67 -11.69
C ALA A 193 -20.48 20.01 -12.27
N ILE A 194 -19.35 20.54 -11.81
CA ILE A 194 -18.87 21.85 -12.27
C ILE A 194 -18.44 21.85 -13.73
N PRO A 195 -17.53 20.93 -14.19
CA PRO A 195 -17.16 20.89 -15.62
C PRO A 195 -18.33 20.55 -16.54
N GLN A 196 -19.27 19.72 -16.08
CA GLN A 196 -20.47 19.40 -16.85
C GLN A 196 -21.32 20.65 -17.06
N ALA A 197 -21.63 21.41 -16.00
CA ALA A 197 -22.40 22.64 -16.10
C ALA A 197 -21.70 23.70 -16.97
N GLU A 198 -20.38 23.85 -16.84
CA GLU A 198 -19.59 24.71 -17.72
C GLU A 198 -19.64 24.27 -19.19
N GLY A 199 -19.58 22.96 -19.44
CA GLY A 199 -19.68 22.37 -20.78
C GLY A 199 -21.05 22.64 -21.40
N GLU A 200 -22.13 22.42 -20.66
CA GLU A 200 -23.51 22.69 -21.09
C GLU A 200 -23.72 24.19 -21.37
N ALA A 201 -23.20 25.07 -20.52
CA ALA A 201 -23.26 26.50 -20.74
C ALA A 201 -22.52 26.91 -22.02
N LYS A 202 -21.29 26.46 -22.25
CA LYS A 202 -20.51 26.70 -23.46
C LYS A 202 -21.21 26.16 -24.70
N GLN A 203 -21.79 24.96 -24.61
CA GLN A 203 -22.54 24.37 -25.71
C GLN A 203 -23.77 25.23 -26.06
N THR A 204 -24.53 25.69 -25.09
CA THR A 204 -25.69 26.55 -25.32
C THR A 204 -25.31 27.87 -25.98
N ILE A 205 -24.22 28.49 -25.52
CA ILE A 205 -23.70 29.75 -26.12
C ILE A 205 -23.26 29.48 -27.58
N ALA A 206 -22.48 28.44 -27.83
CA ALA A 206 -22.02 28.12 -29.18
C ALA A 206 -23.18 27.80 -30.14
N GLN A 207 -24.22 27.10 -29.67
CA GLN A 207 -25.43 26.86 -30.45
C GLN A 207 -26.16 28.16 -30.80
N ALA A 208 -26.30 29.08 -29.84
CA ALA A 208 -26.94 30.36 -30.06
C ALA A 208 -26.15 31.24 -31.05
N GLU A 209 -24.82 31.28 -30.91
CA GLU A 209 -23.94 31.98 -31.88
C GLU A 209 -24.01 31.37 -33.29
N GLY A 210 -23.96 30.02 -33.38
CA GLY A 210 -24.14 29.32 -34.65
C GLY A 210 -25.49 29.62 -35.32
N TYR A 211 -26.57 29.60 -34.53
CA TYR A 211 -27.91 29.97 -35.02
C TYR A 211 -27.97 31.42 -35.50
N ALA A 212 -27.38 32.36 -34.77
CA ALA A 212 -27.35 33.76 -35.17
C ALA A 212 -26.60 33.96 -36.48
N ILE A 213 -25.46 33.30 -36.67
CA ILE A 213 -24.69 33.33 -37.91
C ILE A 213 -25.51 32.71 -39.06
N GLU A 214 -26.15 31.58 -38.82
CA GLU A 214 -27.00 30.90 -39.82
C GLU A 214 -28.14 31.81 -40.30
N VAL A 215 -28.88 32.43 -39.37
CA VAL A 215 -29.98 33.34 -39.68
C VAL A 215 -29.52 34.53 -40.53
N VAL A 216 -28.40 35.17 -40.13
CA VAL A 216 -27.81 36.27 -40.89
C VAL A 216 -27.37 35.87 -42.27
N ASN A 217 -26.67 34.71 -42.39
CA ASN A 217 -26.20 34.22 -43.69
C ASN A 217 -27.38 33.83 -44.60
N ARG A 218 -28.41 33.17 -44.05
CA ARG A 218 -29.64 32.85 -44.79
C ARG A 218 -30.32 34.12 -45.31
N ALA A 219 -30.53 35.13 -44.44
CA ALA A 219 -31.11 36.37 -44.84
C ALA A 219 -30.32 37.14 -45.90
N ARG A 220 -28.96 37.11 -45.81
CA ARG A 220 -28.08 37.67 -46.83
C ARG A 220 -28.19 36.90 -48.17
N GLY A 221 -28.17 35.58 -48.10
CA GLY A 221 -28.33 34.73 -49.30
C GLY A 221 -29.67 34.95 -49.99
N ASP A 222 -30.77 35.05 -49.21
CA ASP A 222 -32.10 35.35 -49.74
C ASP A 222 -32.15 36.73 -50.40
N ALA A 223 -31.53 37.73 -49.78
CA ALA A 223 -31.46 39.08 -50.35
C ALA A 223 -30.61 39.14 -51.64
N GLU A 224 -29.47 38.43 -51.67
CA GLU A 224 -28.65 38.35 -52.91
C GLU A 224 -29.37 37.58 -54.01
N ARG A 225 -30.04 36.45 -53.70
CA ARG A 225 -30.88 35.71 -54.63
C ARG A 225 -31.98 36.59 -55.16
N PHE A 226 -32.68 37.31 -54.34
CA PHE A 226 -33.71 38.24 -54.79
C PHE A 226 -33.18 39.34 -55.72
N ARG A 227 -32.03 39.93 -55.39
CA ARG A 227 -31.37 40.94 -56.25
C ARG A 227 -31.04 40.35 -57.64
N ALA A 228 -30.46 39.19 -57.68
CA ALA A 228 -30.12 38.50 -58.93
C ALA A 228 -31.36 38.22 -59.79
N ILE A 229 -32.41 37.70 -59.15
CA ILE A 229 -33.69 37.47 -59.84
C ILE A 229 -34.28 38.78 -60.36
N TRP A 230 -34.23 39.84 -59.56
CA TRP A 230 -34.69 41.14 -59.92
C TRP A 230 -33.94 41.76 -61.12
N GLU A 231 -32.65 41.61 -61.18
CA GLU A 231 -31.86 42.05 -62.31
C GLU A 231 -32.18 41.33 -63.61
N GLU A 232 -32.35 40.00 -63.56
CA GLU A 232 -32.76 39.18 -64.67
C GLU A 232 -34.24 39.53 -65.16
N TYR A 233 -35.12 39.72 -64.18
CA TYR A 233 -36.51 40.18 -64.45
C TYR A 233 -36.52 41.50 -65.21
N ARG A 234 -35.65 42.46 -64.79
CA ARG A 234 -35.57 43.74 -65.50
C ARG A 234 -35.14 43.61 -66.96
N ARG A 235 -34.32 42.60 -67.30
CA ARG A 235 -33.82 42.32 -68.64
C ARG A 235 -34.84 41.62 -69.56
N ALA A 236 -35.56 40.62 -68.98
CA ALA A 236 -36.51 39.83 -69.71
C ALA A 236 -37.71 39.40 -68.81
N PRO A 237 -38.73 40.25 -68.62
CA PRO A 237 -39.78 40.00 -67.65
C PRO A 237 -40.58 38.75 -67.88
N ASP A 238 -41.03 38.43 -69.10
CA ASP A 238 -41.89 37.33 -69.42
C ASP A 238 -41.20 35.99 -69.29
N VAL A 239 -39.96 35.88 -69.71
CA VAL A 239 -39.17 34.65 -69.66
C VAL A 239 -38.83 34.32 -68.15
N THR A 240 -38.48 35.36 -67.42
CA THR A 240 -38.14 35.19 -65.98
C THR A 240 -39.39 34.78 -65.16
N ARG A 241 -40.55 35.34 -65.46
CA ARG A 241 -41.83 34.96 -64.81
C ARG A 241 -42.17 33.48 -65.05
N GLN A 242 -42.09 33.02 -66.30
CA GLN A 242 -42.34 31.62 -66.64
C GLN A 242 -41.34 30.69 -65.94
N ARG A 243 -40.06 31.04 -65.94
CA ARG A 243 -39.04 30.26 -65.27
C ARG A 243 -39.31 30.13 -63.75
N ILE A 244 -39.58 31.23 -63.07
CA ILE A 244 -39.88 31.22 -61.62
C ILE A 244 -41.14 30.35 -61.34
N LEU A 245 -42.17 30.47 -62.16
CA LEU A 245 -43.36 29.65 -62.05
C LEU A 245 -43.06 28.16 -62.17
N LEU A 246 -42.27 27.76 -63.19
CA LEU A 246 -41.90 26.35 -63.40
C LEU A 246 -40.98 25.81 -62.26
N GLU A 247 -40.03 26.61 -61.78
CA GLU A 247 -39.18 26.28 -60.67
C GLU A 247 -40.00 26.09 -59.38
N THR A 248 -40.92 26.99 -59.09
CA THR A 248 -41.79 26.89 -57.91
C THR A 248 -42.72 25.68 -58.02
N LEU A 249 -43.30 25.41 -59.19
CA LEU A 249 -44.10 24.21 -59.43
C LEU A 249 -43.29 22.93 -59.26
N ALA A 250 -42.07 22.88 -59.76
CA ALA A 250 -41.18 21.73 -59.64
C ALA A 250 -40.77 21.46 -58.13
N GLU A 251 -40.68 22.51 -57.30
CA GLU A 251 -40.39 22.40 -55.87
C GLU A 251 -41.64 21.98 -55.06
N VAL A 252 -42.82 22.50 -55.41
CA VAL A 252 -44.06 22.25 -54.62
C VAL A 252 -44.74 20.93 -54.99
N LEU A 253 -44.77 20.57 -56.31
CA LEU A 253 -45.48 19.39 -56.81
C LEU A 253 -45.05 18.07 -56.14
N PRO A 254 -43.78 17.80 -55.80
CA PRO A 254 -43.41 16.57 -55.12
C PRO A 254 -43.98 16.45 -53.69
N HIS A 255 -44.40 17.58 -53.09
CA HIS A 255 -44.95 17.60 -51.72
C HIS A 255 -46.49 17.56 -51.70
N VAL A 256 -47.14 17.58 -52.88
CA VAL A 256 -48.60 17.54 -53.00
C VAL A 256 -49.03 16.11 -53.26
N GLN A 257 -49.85 15.55 -52.38
CA GLN A 257 -50.36 14.16 -52.48
C GLN A 257 -51.42 13.98 -53.57
N GLN A 258 -52.14 15.04 -53.95
CA GLN A 258 -53.21 14.99 -54.97
C GLN A 258 -53.35 16.30 -55.73
N VAL A 259 -53.30 16.24 -57.05
CA VAL A 259 -53.51 17.41 -57.95
C VAL A 259 -54.75 17.22 -58.69
N LEU A 260 -55.75 18.11 -58.51
CA LEU A 260 -57.00 18.19 -59.28
C LEU A 260 -56.85 19.23 -60.36
N VAL A 261 -56.78 18.79 -61.61
CA VAL A 261 -56.78 19.72 -62.76
C VAL A 261 -58.27 19.87 -63.17
N LEU A 262 -58.81 21.10 -62.98
CA LEU A 262 -60.13 21.48 -63.45
C LEU A 262 -59.97 22.19 -64.82
N ASP A 263 -60.52 21.61 -65.84
CA ASP A 263 -60.57 22.24 -67.16
C ASP A 263 -61.63 23.34 -67.08
N PRO A 264 -61.45 24.57 -67.62
CA PRO A 264 -62.34 25.70 -67.49
C PRO A 264 -63.67 25.53 -68.31
#